data_81bebdb4d9f0f11dde79e575be07a09d
#
_entry.id   81bebdb4d9f0f11dde79e575be07a09d
#
_cell.length_a   1.000
_cell.length_b   1.000
_cell.length_c   1.000
_cell.angle_alpha   90.00
_cell.angle_beta   90.00
_cell.angle_gamma   90.00
#
_symmetry.space_group_name_H-M   'P 1'
#
loop_
_entity.id
_entity.type
_entity.pdbx_description
1 polymer ?
#
loop_
_entity_poly.entity_id
_entity_poly.type
_entity_poly.pdbx_seq_one_letter_code
_entity_poly.pdbx_strand_id
1 'polypeptide(L)' 'MELAIKKINKLIEKKDVKEINKFFPTFQSELMKIAKSGVVKKENASRKIARVSKKIKKINK' A
#
# COMPACT_ATOMS: atom_id res chain seq x y z
N MET A 1 6.03 -7.78 4.26
CA MET A 1 5.86 -6.66 3.32
C MET A 1 5.22 -7.11 2.00
N GLU A 2 5.70 -8.18 1.42
CA GLU A 2 5.14 -8.68 0.15
C GLU A 2 3.66 -9.03 0.24
N LEU A 3 3.23 -9.58 1.36
CA LEU A 3 1.82 -9.94 1.54
C LEU A 3 0.90 -8.73 1.47
N ALA A 4 1.29 -7.65 2.13
CA ALA A 4 0.49 -6.41 2.10
C ALA A 4 0.45 -5.82 0.70
N ILE A 5 1.57 -5.82 0.00
CA ILE A 5 1.66 -5.31 -1.37
C ILE A 5 0.82 -6.17 -2.32
N LYS A 6 0.88 -7.48 -2.18
CA LYS A 6 0.08 -8.39 -3.00
C LYS A 6 -1.41 -8.15 -2.78
N LYS A 7 -1.81 -7.98 -1.53
CA LYS A 7 -3.21 -7.74 -1.20
C LYS A 7 -3.72 -6.44 -1.80
N ILE A 8 -2.96 -5.35 -1.65
CA ILE A 8 -3.39 -4.07 -2.20
C ILE A 8 -3.40 -4.09 -3.73
N ASN A 9 -2.43 -4.77 -4.37
CA ASN A 9 -2.41 -4.90 -5.81
C ASN A 9 -3.62 -5.68 -6.33
N LYS A 10 -4.01 -6.72 -5.62
CA LYS A 10 -5.21 -7.50 -5.98
C LYS A 10 -6.46 -6.63 -5.92
N LEU A 11 -6.58 -5.82 -4.89
CA LEU A 11 -7.71 -4.90 -4.76
C LEU A 11 -7.71 -3.86 -5.88
N ILE A 12 -6.53 -3.39 -6.27
CA ILE A 12 -6.39 -2.44 -7.36
C ILE A 12 -6.81 -3.08 -8.69
N GLU A 13 -6.43 -4.33 -8.92
CA GLU A 13 -6.85 -5.07 -10.12
C GLU A 13 -8.36 -5.20 -10.21
N LYS A 14 -9.00 -5.46 -9.08
CA LYS A 14 -10.46 -5.57 -9.00
C LYS A 14 -11.15 -4.21 -9.06
N LYS A 15 -10.37 -3.13 -8.91
CA LYS A 15 -10.89 -1.75 -8.86
C LYS A 15 -11.92 -1.56 -7.75
N ASP A 16 -11.73 -2.27 -6.65
CA ASP A 16 -12.62 -2.19 -5.49
C ASP A 16 -12.20 -1.04 -4.59
N VAL A 17 -12.63 0.14 -4.94
CA VAL A 17 -12.24 1.38 -4.25
C VAL A 17 -12.58 1.36 -2.77
N LYS A 18 -13.74 0.81 -2.43
CA LYS A 18 -14.19 0.73 -1.03
C LYS A 18 -13.20 -0.07 -0.17
N GLU A 19 -12.83 -1.26 -0.66
CA GLU A 19 -11.89 -2.13 0.04
C GLU A 19 -10.49 -1.51 0.06
N ILE A 20 -10.08 -0.88 -1.04
CA ILE A 20 -8.80 -0.19 -1.11
C ILE A 20 -8.73 0.89 -0.03
N ASN A 21 -9.76 1.73 0.07
CA ASN A 21 -9.81 2.80 1.05
C ASN A 21 -9.80 2.28 2.49
N LYS A 22 -10.41 1.13 2.72
CA LYS A 22 -10.38 0.49 4.04
C LYS A 22 -9.01 -0.08 4.36
N PHE A 23 -8.38 -0.70 3.38
CA PHE A 23 -7.11 -1.38 3.59
C PHE A 23 -5.92 -0.43 3.56
N PHE A 24 -6.01 0.69 2.87
CA PHE A 24 -4.87 1.59 2.67
C PHE A 24 -4.22 2.05 3.98
N PRO A 25 -4.98 2.51 4.99
CA PRO A 25 -4.37 2.87 6.28
C PRO A 25 -3.63 1.71 6.93
N THR A 26 -4.20 0.52 6.86
CA THR A 26 -3.56 -0.70 7.38
C THR A 26 -2.27 -0.99 6.61
N PHE A 27 -2.31 -0.86 5.29
CA PHE A 27 -1.17 -1.06 4.42
C PHE A 27 -0.02 -0.11 4.79
N GLN A 28 -0.31 1.17 4.99
CA GLN A 28 0.68 2.14 5.42
C GLN A 28 1.28 1.78 6.78
N SER A 29 0.43 1.39 7.72
CA SER A 29 0.85 0.99 9.05
C SER A 29 1.79 -0.21 9.02
N GLU A 30 1.44 -1.20 8.22
CA GLU A 30 2.24 -2.40 8.04
C GLU A 30 3.63 -2.07 7.49
N LEU A 31 3.68 -1.25 6.45
CA LEU A 31 4.96 -0.85 5.85
C LEU A 31 5.81 -0.04 6.81
N MET A 32 5.20 0.83 7.58
CA MET A 32 5.91 1.64 8.57
C MET A 32 6.49 0.79 9.70
N LYS A 33 5.74 -0.22 10.14
CA LYS A 33 6.24 -1.17 11.16
C LYS A 33 7.46 -1.91 10.65
N ILE A 34 7.42 -2.37 9.42
CA ILE A 34 8.54 -3.10 8.81
C ILE A 34 9.75 -2.18 8.67
N ALA A 35 9.52 -0.93 8.27
CA ALA A 35 10.59 0.05 8.17
C ALA A 35 11.22 0.36 9.52
N LYS A 36 10.40 0.42 10.58
CA LYS A 36 10.89 0.65 11.93
C LYS A 36 11.74 -0.50 12.44
N SER A 37 11.41 -1.72 12.06
CA SER A 37 12.17 -2.91 12.49
C SER A 37 13.51 -3.04 11.76
N GLY A 38 13.75 -2.20 10.76
CA GLY A 38 15.01 -2.20 10.03
C GLY A 38 15.10 -3.20 8.90
N VAL A 39 14.03 -3.92 8.62
CA VAL A 39 14.00 -4.90 7.53
C VAL A 39 14.01 -4.20 6.17
N VAL A 40 13.36 -3.04 6.09
CA VAL A 40 13.27 -2.24 4.86
C VAL A 40 13.58 -0.80 5.19
N LYS A 41 14.29 -0.11 4.30
CA LYS A 41 14.59 1.29 4.49
C LYS A 41 13.32 2.13 4.40
N LYS A 42 13.25 3.19 5.21
CA LYS A 42 12.09 4.10 5.21
C LYS A 42 11.80 4.65 3.82
N GLU A 43 12.85 4.95 3.06
CA GLU A 43 12.71 5.46 1.69
C GLU A 43 11.97 4.47 0.80
N ASN A 44 12.32 3.19 0.90
CA ASN A 44 11.66 2.16 0.09
C ASN A 44 10.19 2.01 0.47
N ALA A 45 9.90 2.01 1.76
CA ALA A 45 8.51 1.93 2.23
C ALA A 45 7.71 3.12 1.74
N SER A 46 8.28 4.32 1.86
CA SER A 46 7.63 5.55 1.42
C SER A 46 7.36 5.54 -0.09
N ARG A 47 8.32 5.08 -0.88
CA ARG A 47 8.16 4.97 -2.34
C ARG A 47 7.03 4.02 -2.70
N LYS A 48 6.95 2.88 -2.04
CA LYS A 48 5.89 1.89 -2.31
C LYS A 48 4.52 2.45 -1.96
N ILE A 49 4.43 3.14 -0.85
CA ILE A 49 3.17 3.80 -0.46
C ILE A 49 2.78 4.85 -1.51
N ALA A 50 3.72 5.66 -1.96
CA ALA A 50 3.47 6.68 -2.96
C ALA A 50 2.99 6.07 -4.29
N ARG A 51 3.62 4.99 -4.72
CA ARG A 51 3.24 4.28 -5.94
C ARG A 51 1.81 3.76 -5.87
N VAL A 52 1.48 3.12 -4.76
CA VAL A 52 0.14 2.58 -4.55
C VAL A 52 -0.88 3.73 -4.49
N SER A 53 -0.53 4.81 -3.82
CA SER A 53 -1.40 5.99 -3.73
C SER A 53 -1.72 6.55 -5.12
N LYS A 54 -0.74 6.62 -6.00
CA LYS A 54 -0.95 7.07 -7.38
C LYS A 54 -1.91 6.17 -8.14
N LYS A 55 -1.74 4.86 -7.98
CA LYS A 55 -2.63 3.88 -8.61
C LYS A 55 -4.07 4.04 -8.12
N ILE A 56 -4.23 4.26 -6.83
CA ILE A 56 -5.55 4.45 -6.22
C ILE A 56 -6.21 5.72 -6.76
N LYS A 57 -5.44 6.80 -6.90
CA LYS A 57 -5.96 8.05 -7.45
C LYS A 57 -6.48 7.89 -8.87
N LYS A 58 -5.80 7.08 -9.68
CA LYS A 58 -6.23 6.80 -11.05
C LYS A 58 -7.57 6.07 -11.08
N ILE A 59 -7.76 5.16 -10.14
CA ILE A 59 -9.00 4.38 -10.06
C ILE A 59 -10.15 5.24 -9.54
N ASN A 60 -9.87 6.16 -8.61
CA ASN A 60 -10.87 7.00 -7.96
C ASN A 60 -11.45 8.09 -8.88
N LYS A 61 -10.92 8.22 -10.07
CA LYS A 61 -11.53 9.12 -11.03
C LYS A 61 -12.83 8.52 -11.56
#